data_bf0bf468e0ce6f09a6acd6122934802a
#
_entry.id   bf0bf468e0ce6f09a6acd6122934802a
#
_cell.length_a   1.000
_cell.length_b   1.000
_cell.length_c   1.000
_cell.angle_alpha   90.00
_cell.angle_beta   90.00
_cell.angle_gamma   90.00
#
_symmetry.space_group_name_H-M   'P 1'
#
loop_
_entity.id
_entity.type
_entity.pdbx_description
1 polymer ?
#
loop_
_entity_poly.entity_id
_entity_poly.type
_entity_poly.pdbx_seq_one_letter_code
_entity_poly.pdbx_strand_id
1 'polypeptide(L)'
;MAFSSVRDMVELCKESGKPLYEVILESDLAESGLTRAESEAEMHRLWAVMRSTSDGYCGADRSMSGFAGGDAAKVSAAAAQGALYADGFFADVMSEALKTAECNACMKRIVAAPTAGSCGVLPAVLLPLWRRGLADEDAVHHALYVAAGFGQLWPRGPRWPEPKAAAKPRWVPPAAWRRRLSWTSRAAQPSSAPRPLPWRLRI
;
A
#
# COMPACT_ATOMS: atom_id res chain seq x y z
N MET A 1 15.59 12.22 -11.62
CA MET A 1 14.52 12.79 -10.76
C MET A 1 14.47 14.29 -11.00
N ALA A 2 13.28 14.84 -11.27
CA ALA A 2 13.11 16.28 -11.46
C ALA A 2 13.13 17.06 -10.11
N PHE A 3 12.97 16.39 -8.98
CA PHE A 3 12.90 17.00 -7.64
C PHE A 3 13.62 16.15 -6.59
N SER A 4 14.20 16.80 -5.60
CA SER A 4 14.93 16.19 -4.48
C SER A 4 14.30 16.53 -3.12
N SER A 5 13.37 17.47 -3.09
CA SER A 5 12.69 17.93 -1.89
C SER A 5 11.22 18.29 -2.17
N VAL A 6 10.42 18.41 -1.11
CA VAL A 6 9.04 18.93 -1.21
C VAL A 6 9.03 20.35 -1.74
N ARG A 7 10.06 21.15 -1.40
CA ARG A 7 10.19 22.52 -1.91
C ARG A 7 10.33 22.52 -3.41
N ASP A 8 11.21 21.67 -3.97
CA ASP A 8 11.41 21.55 -5.42
C ASP A 8 10.11 21.15 -6.13
N MET A 9 9.34 20.22 -5.54
CA MET A 9 8.03 19.82 -6.07
C MET A 9 7.05 21.01 -6.14
N VAL A 10 7.00 21.83 -5.08
CA VAL A 10 6.13 23.00 -5.04
C VAL A 10 6.60 24.08 -6.02
N GLU A 11 7.90 24.30 -6.16
CA GLU A 11 8.48 25.25 -7.11
C GLU A 11 8.18 24.83 -8.53
N LEU A 12 8.38 23.56 -8.89
CA LEU A 12 8.03 23.02 -10.22
C LEU A 12 6.54 23.15 -10.54
N CYS A 13 5.66 22.95 -9.57
CA CYS A 13 4.22 23.19 -9.76
C CYS A 13 3.91 24.66 -10.06
N LYS A 14 4.58 25.59 -9.35
CA LYS A 14 4.40 27.03 -9.58
C LYS A 14 4.93 27.49 -10.94
N GLU A 15 6.11 27.00 -11.33
CA GLU A 15 6.75 27.33 -12.58
C GLU A 15 6.00 26.76 -13.79
N SER A 16 5.55 25.51 -13.70
CA SER A 16 4.85 24.84 -14.79
C SER A 16 3.35 25.15 -14.85
N GLY A 17 2.76 25.68 -13.77
CA GLY A 17 1.31 25.86 -13.65
C GLY A 17 0.51 24.55 -13.59
N LYS A 18 1.19 23.41 -13.45
CA LYS A 18 0.58 22.07 -13.46
C LYS A 18 0.22 21.61 -12.05
N PRO A 19 -0.80 20.77 -11.89
CA PRO A 19 -1.11 20.16 -10.61
C PRO A 19 -0.01 19.17 -10.21
N LEU A 20 0.15 18.95 -8.90
CA LEU A 20 1.24 18.19 -8.31
C LEU A 20 1.34 16.76 -8.87
N TYR A 21 0.21 16.07 -9.05
CA TYR A 21 0.21 14.71 -9.61
C TYR A 21 0.81 14.65 -11.02
N GLU A 22 0.57 15.69 -11.83
CA GLU A 22 1.07 15.79 -13.21
C GLU A 22 2.60 15.98 -13.23
N VAL A 23 3.12 16.85 -12.37
CA VAL A 23 4.58 17.05 -12.20
C VAL A 23 5.26 15.75 -11.78
N ILE A 24 4.65 15.01 -10.87
CA ILE A 24 5.17 13.71 -10.41
C ILE A 24 5.11 12.68 -11.53
N LEU A 25 3.99 12.61 -12.26
CA LEU A 25 3.83 11.71 -13.40
C LEU A 25 4.88 11.97 -14.47
N GLU A 26 5.09 13.22 -14.88
CA GLU A 26 6.10 13.59 -15.87
C GLU A 26 7.51 13.21 -15.41
N SER A 27 7.83 13.43 -14.12
CA SER A 27 9.12 12.99 -13.56
C SER A 27 9.28 11.46 -13.58
N ASP A 28 8.21 10.72 -13.29
CA ASP A 28 8.21 9.25 -13.34
C ASP A 28 8.38 8.73 -14.77
N LEU A 29 7.70 9.36 -15.75
CA LEU A 29 7.84 9.01 -17.17
C LEU A 29 9.26 9.24 -17.67
N ALA A 30 9.86 10.38 -17.33
CA ALA A 30 11.25 10.70 -17.71
C ALA A 30 12.28 9.72 -17.12
N GLU A 31 12.04 9.21 -15.91
CA GLU A 31 12.93 8.25 -15.25
C GLU A 31 12.69 6.80 -15.71
N SER A 32 11.42 6.44 -15.92
CA SER A 32 11.03 5.06 -16.24
C SER A 32 11.12 4.72 -17.74
N GLY A 33 11.08 5.72 -18.60
CA GLY A 33 10.99 5.55 -20.05
C GLY A 33 9.65 4.99 -20.54
N LEU A 34 8.62 4.98 -19.69
CA LEU A 34 7.28 4.51 -20.05
C LEU A 34 6.48 5.62 -20.73
N THR A 35 5.52 5.22 -21.52
CA THR A 35 4.48 6.11 -21.99
C THR A 35 3.48 6.45 -20.88
N ARG A 36 2.78 7.58 -21.02
CA ARG A 36 1.70 7.97 -20.10
C ARG A 36 0.65 6.86 -19.95
N ALA A 37 0.19 6.30 -21.06
CA ALA A 37 -0.84 5.26 -21.06
C ALA A 37 -0.40 4.00 -20.28
N GLU A 38 0.86 3.60 -20.40
CA GLU A 38 1.41 2.47 -19.64
C GLU A 38 1.49 2.77 -18.14
N SER A 39 1.89 4.00 -17.77
CA SER A 39 1.95 4.41 -16.37
C SER A 39 0.54 4.45 -15.74
N GLU A 40 -0.43 5.03 -16.43
CA GLU A 40 -1.82 5.10 -16.00
C GLU A 40 -2.44 3.70 -15.88
N ALA A 41 -2.25 2.82 -16.87
CA ALA A 41 -2.72 1.44 -16.80
C ALA A 41 -2.15 0.68 -15.60
N GLU A 42 -0.89 0.92 -15.24
CA GLU A 42 -0.28 0.33 -14.07
C GLU A 42 -0.88 0.87 -12.77
N MET A 43 -1.17 2.18 -12.69
CA MET A 43 -1.81 2.79 -11.53
C MET A 43 -3.24 2.25 -11.34
N HIS A 44 -4.01 2.11 -12.43
CA HIS A 44 -5.31 1.45 -12.42
C HIS A 44 -5.22 0.01 -11.88
N ARG A 45 -4.19 -0.73 -12.31
CA ARG A 45 -3.97 -2.10 -11.83
C ARG A 45 -3.66 -2.15 -10.34
N LEU A 46 -2.85 -1.21 -9.83
CA LEU A 46 -2.57 -1.10 -8.39
C LEU A 46 -3.83 -0.82 -7.59
N TRP A 47 -4.64 0.14 -8.06
CA TRP A 47 -5.92 0.45 -7.43
C TRP A 47 -6.89 -0.74 -7.44
N ALA A 48 -6.99 -1.46 -8.54
CA ALA A 48 -7.81 -2.66 -8.64
C ALA A 48 -7.38 -3.74 -7.64
N VAL A 49 -6.06 -3.90 -7.41
CA VAL A 49 -5.53 -4.82 -6.38
C VAL A 49 -5.90 -4.34 -4.97
N MET A 50 -5.80 -3.04 -4.66
CA MET A 50 -6.21 -2.52 -3.35
C MET A 50 -7.69 -2.78 -3.08
N ARG A 51 -8.57 -2.54 -4.07
CA ARG A 51 -10.00 -2.85 -3.98
C ARG A 51 -10.24 -4.34 -3.76
N SER A 52 -9.67 -5.19 -4.61
CA SER A 52 -9.87 -6.63 -4.53
C SER A 52 -9.33 -7.24 -3.23
N THR A 53 -8.30 -6.66 -2.64
CA THR A 53 -7.79 -7.08 -1.32
C THR A 53 -8.81 -6.84 -0.23
N SER A 54 -9.42 -5.66 -0.21
CA SER A 54 -10.46 -5.31 0.76
C SER A 54 -11.74 -6.13 0.54
N ASP A 55 -12.17 -6.26 -0.72
CA ASP A 55 -13.40 -7.00 -1.06
C ASP A 55 -13.26 -8.51 -0.79
N GLY A 56 -12.06 -9.06 -0.97
CA GLY A 56 -11.73 -10.46 -0.65
C GLY A 56 -11.36 -10.73 0.80
N TYR A 57 -11.55 -9.76 1.70
CA TYR A 57 -11.29 -9.95 3.13
C TYR A 57 -12.28 -10.97 3.73
N CYS A 58 -11.76 -11.89 4.55
CA CYS A 58 -12.56 -12.83 5.30
C CYS A 58 -12.17 -12.80 6.79
N GLY A 59 -13.10 -12.43 7.66
CA GLY A 59 -12.85 -12.34 9.10
C GLY A 59 -12.55 -13.69 9.79
N ALA A 60 -12.77 -14.81 9.10
CA ALA A 60 -12.42 -16.13 9.59
C ALA A 60 -10.96 -16.52 9.34
N ASP A 61 -10.29 -15.83 8.40
CA ASP A 61 -8.89 -16.12 8.07
C ASP A 61 -7.98 -15.81 9.26
N ARG A 62 -6.92 -16.61 9.38
CA ARG A 62 -5.90 -16.45 10.41
C ARG A 62 -4.53 -16.55 9.77
N SER A 63 -3.57 -15.77 10.29
CA SER A 63 -2.17 -15.90 9.92
C SER A 63 -1.63 -17.27 10.29
N MET A 64 -0.52 -17.68 9.70
CA MET A 64 0.13 -18.98 10.02
C MET A 64 0.47 -19.13 11.51
N SER A 65 0.73 -18.02 12.22
CA SER A 65 0.97 -18.02 13.67
C SER A 65 -0.31 -18.06 14.50
N GLY A 66 -1.48 -17.83 13.89
CA GLY A 66 -2.76 -17.71 14.58
C GLY A 66 -2.99 -16.36 15.27
N PHE A 67 -2.00 -15.48 15.37
CA PHE A 67 -2.09 -14.23 16.12
C PHE A 67 -2.81 -13.08 15.38
N ALA A 68 -2.84 -13.09 14.08
CA ALA A 68 -3.48 -12.03 13.27
C ALA A 68 -4.67 -12.59 12.48
N GLY A 69 -5.73 -11.80 12.42
CA GLY A 69 -6.94 -12.05 11.65
C GLY A 69 -8.23 -11.89 12.46
N GLY A 70 -9.26 -11.36 11.81
CA GLY A 70 -10.60 -11.19 12.38
C GLY A 70 -10.84 -9.90 13.15
N ASP A 71 -9.83 -9.06 13.40
CA ASP A 71 -9.98 -7.82 14.16
C ASP A 71 -10.68 -6.74 13.34
N ALA A 72 -10.46 -6.68 12.04
CA ALA A 72 -11.21 -5.79 11.16
C ALA A 72 -12.71 -6.08 11.18
N ALA A 73 -13.11 -7.35 11.23
CA ALA A 73 -14.50 -7.72 11.35
C ALA A 73 -15.11 -7.28 12.70
N LYS A 74 -14.36 -7.38 13.80
CA LYS A 74 -14.78 -6.89 15.12
C LYS A 74 -14.97 -5.38 15.13
N VAL A 75 -14.02 -4.62 14.55
CA VAL A 75 -14.13 -3.17 14.42
C VAL A 75 -15.35 -2.78 13.60
N SER A 76 -15.58 -3.43 12.47
CA SER A 76 -16.75 -3.18 11.62
C SER A 76 -18.07 -3.47 12.38
N ALA A 77 -18.11 -4.55 13.15
CA ALA A 77 -19.29 -4.90 13.96
C ALA A 77 -19.52 -3.89 15.09
N ALA A 78 -18.46 -3.47 15.78
CA ALA A 78 -18.55 -2.46 16.84
C ALA A 78 -19.00 -1.09 16.29
N ALA A 79 -18.51 -0.71 15.09
CA ALA A 79 -18.96 0.48 14.40
C ALA A 79 -20.44 0.45 14.06
N ALA A 80 -20.94 -0.67 13.53
CA ALA A 80 -22.34 -0.86 13.19
C ALA A 80 -23.27 -0.80 14.42
N GLN A 81 -22.75 -1.15 15.60
CA GLN A 81 -23.48 -1.09 16.88
C GLN A 81 -23.36 0.28 17.58
N GLY A 82 -22.63 1.25 16.99
CA GLY A 82 -22.38 2.54 17.62
C GLY A 82 -21.49 2.47 18.86
N ALA A 83 -20.73 1.40 19.03
CA ALA A 83 -19.86 1.17 20.19
C ALA A 83 -18.49 1.83 20.09
N LEU A 84 -18.18 2.49 18.96
CA LEU A 84 -16.93 3.23 18.77
C LEU A 84 -17.15 4.71 19.02
N TYR A 85 -16.20 5.35 19.72
CA TYR A 85 -16.12 6.81 19.87
C TYR A 85 -15.54 7.50 18.62
N ALA A 86 -15.93 7.03 17.42
CA ALA A 86 -15.47 7.52 16.16
C ALA A 86 -16.65 7.73 15.23
N ASP A 87 -16.59 8.73 14.36
CA ASP A 87 -17.58 8.89 13.30
C ASP A 87 -17.53 7.71 12.32
N GLY A 88 -18.58 7.58 11.51
CA GLY A 88 -18.69 6.46 10.59
C GLY A 88 -17.57 6.42 9.54
N PHE A 89 -17.02 7.57 9.14
CA PHE A 89 -15.89 7.63 8.20
C PHE A 89 -14.61 7.08 8.85
N PHE A 90 -14.31 7.53 10.07
CA PHE A 90 -13.10 7.08 10.76
C PHE A 90 -13.15 5.59 11.10
N ALA A 91 -14.34 5.07 11.44
CA ALA A 91 -14.55 3.64 11.64
C ALA A 91 -14.26 2.83 10.36
N ASP A 92 -14.67 3.32 9.19
CA ASP A 92 -14.33 2.70 7.90
C ASP A 92 -12.84 2.72 7.65
N VAL A 93 -12.16 3.85 7.91
CA VAL A 93 -10.69 3.98 7.78
C VAL A 93 -9.98 2.95 8.66
N MET A 94 -10.38 2.81 9.91
CA MET A 94 -9.81 1.82 10.84
C MET A 94 -10.03 0.39 10.32
N SER A 95 -11.24 0.09 9.88
CA SER A 95 -11.60 -1.22 9.36
C SER A 95 -10.77 -1.58 8.11
N GLU A 96 -10.65 -0.66 7.15
CA GLU A 96 -9.89 -0.88 5.91
C GLU A 96 -8.39 -1.04 6.17
N ALA A 97 -7.83 -0.28 7.13
CA ALA A 97 -6.44 -0.44 7.57
C ALA A 97 -6.18 -1.85 8.08
N LEU A 98 -7.04 -2.34 8.96
CA LEU A 98 -6.95 -3.68 9.55
C LEU A 98 -7.18 -4.77 8.50
N LYS A 99 -8.20 -4.65 7.63
CA LYS A 99 -8.44 -5.63 6.56
C LYS A 99 -7.19 -5.88 5.72
N THR A 100 -6.54 -4.79 5.27
CA THR A 100 -5.35 -4.93 4.44
C THR A 100 -4.16 -5.50 5.22
N ALA A 101 -3.97 -5.08 6.47
CA ALA A 101 -2.91 -5.61 7.34
C ALA A 101 -3.10 -7.11 7.62
N GLU A 102 -4.33 -7.54 7.91
CA GLU A 102 -4.66 -8.95 8.13
C GLU A 102 -4.53 -9.78 6.85
N CYS A 103 -4.94 -9.25 5.69
CA CYS A 103 -4.69 -9.90 4.40
C CYS A 103 -3.19 -10.11 4.16
N ASN A 104 -2.36 -9.12 4.49
CA ASN A 104 -0.90 -9.27 4.41
C ASN A 104 -0.39 -10.35 5.37
N ALA A 105 -0.85 -10.36 6.62
CA ALA A 105 -0.46 -11.37 7.61
C ALA A 105 -0.91 -12.79 7.22
N CYS A 106 -2.03 -12.90 6.52
CA CYS A 106 -2.57 -14.16 5.97
C CYS A 106 -1.98 -14.51 4.59
N MET A 107 -0.89 -13.86 4.17
CA MET A 107 -0.19 -14.13 2.91
C MET A 107 -1.04 -13.92 1.64
N LYS A 108 -2.08 -13.10 1.73
CA LYS A 108 -2.89 -12.71 0.58
C LYS A 108 -2.17 -11.65 -0.27
N ARG A 109 -2.69 -11.43 -1.47
CA ARG A 109 -2.18 -10.40 -2.37
C ARG A 109 -2.47 -9.01 -1.81
N ILE A 110 -1.44 -8.16 -1.72
CA ILE A 110 -1.53 -6.75 -1.30
C ILE A 110 -0.65 -5.88 -2.17
N VAL A 111 -0.87 -4.57 -2.12
CA VAL A 111 0.05 -3.58 -2.69
C VAL A 111 0.98 -3.08 -1.60
N ALA A 112 2.29 -3.29 -1.78
CA ALA A 112 3.30 -2.76 -0.85
C ALA A 112 3.58 -1.28 -1.18
N ALA A 113 2.99 -0.36 -0.44
CA ALA A 113 3.09 1.08 -0.69
C ALA A 113 3.37 1.86 0.61
N PRO A 114 4.61 2.28 0.87
CA PRO A 114 5.87 1.94 0.18
C PRO A 114 6.44 0.56 0.58
N THR A 115 5.97 -0.04 1.67
CA THR A 115 6.42 -1.35 2.19
C THR A 115 5.24 -2.28 2.43
N ALA A 116 5.50 -3.59 2.59
CA ALA A 116 4.45 -4.53 2.97
C ALA A 116 3.86 -4.21 4.36
N GLY A 117 4.66 -3.68 5.29
CA GLY A 117 4.19 -3.29 6.62
C GLY A 117 3.27 -2.06 6.65
N SER A 118 3.34 -1.21 5.61
CA SER A 118 2.49 -0.02 5.46
C SER A 118 1.40 -0.18 4.39
N CYS A 119 1.16 -1.40 3.92
CA CYS A 119 0.23 -1.70 2.82
C CYS A 119 -1.21 -1.23 3.09
N GLY A 120 -1.61 -1.12 4.35
CA GLY A 120 -2.94 -0.69 4.76
C GLY A 120 -3.17 0.83 4.74
N VAL A 121 -2.11 1.65 4.71
CA VAL A 121 -2.24 3.11 4.89
C VAL A 121 -3.03 3.77 3.76
N LEU A 122 -2.64 3.53 2.51
CA LEU A 122 -3.33 4.13 1.35
C LEU A 122 -4.75 3.56 1.17
N PRO A 123 -4.97 2.23 1.18
CA PRO A 123 -6.31 1.68 1.10
C PRO A 123 -7.23 2.16 2.21
N ALA A 124 -6.73 2.33 3.44
CA ALA A 124 -7.51 2.80 4.59
C ALA A 124 -8.19 4.16 4.35
N VAL A 125 -7.50 5.07 3.65
CA VAL A 125 -8.04 6.40 3.37
C VAL A 125 -8.80 6.43 2.05
N LEU A 126 -8.21 5.85 1.00
CA LEU A 126 -8.75 5.99 -0.36
C LEU A 126 -10.01 5.15 -0.59
N LEU A 127 -10.12 3.95 -0.02
CA LEU A 127 -11.30 3.11 -0.19
C LEU A 127 -12.58 3.71 0.43
N PRO A 128 -12.57 4.22 1.68
CA PRO A 128 -13.73 4.88 2.24
C PRO A 128 -14.12 6.16 1.49
N LEU A 129 -13.15 6.98 1.05
CA LEU A 129 -13.43 8.16 0.24
C LEU A 129 -14.14 7.81 -1.06
N TRP A 130 -13.63 6.81 -1.78
CA TRP A 130 -14.23 6.35 -3.03
C TRP A 130 -15.60 5.69 -2.82
N ARG A 131 -15.74 4.78 -1.85
CA ARG A 131 -17.02 4.08 -1.59
C ARG A 131 -18.13 5.00 -1.13
N ARG A 132 -17.80 6.10 -0.46
CA ARG A 132 -18.76 7.12 -0.04
C ARG A 132 -19.05 8.16 -1.11
N GLY A 133 -18.45 8.06 -2.29
CA GLY A 133 -18.60 9.04 -3.37
C GLY A 133 -17.98 10.41 -3.07
N LEU A 134 -17.07 10.50 -2.09
CA LEU A 134 -16.35 11.72 -1.75
C LEU A 134 -15.16 11.98 -2.68
N ALA A 135 -14.70 10.95 -3.38
CA ALA A 135 -13.69 11.01 -4.43
C ALA A 135 -14.08 10.07 -5.57
N ASP A 136 -13.92 10.53 -6.80
CA ASP A 136 -14.03 9.69 -7.98
C ASP A 136 -12.75 8.87 -8.23
N GLU A 137 -12.76 8.02 -9.23
CA GLU A 137 -11.62 7.15 -9.54
C GLU A 137 -10.40 7.93 -10.00
N ASP A 138 -10.60 9.02 -10.74
CA ASP A 138 -9.52 9.89 -11.20
C ASP A 138 -8.84 10.61 -10.04
N ALA A 139 -9.60 11.14 -9.09
CA ALA A 139 -9.05 11.74 -7.87
C ALA A 139 -8.24 10.75 -7.05
N VAL A 140 -8.68 9.49 -6.98
CA VAL A 140 -7.92 8.42 -6.32
C VAL A 140 -6.61 8.14 -7.06
N HIS A 141 -6.61 8.07 -8.39
CA HIS A 141 -5.39 7.87 -9.18
C HIS A 141 -4.41 9.05 -9.01
N HIS A 142 -4.92 10.28 -9.02
CA HIS A 142 -4.10 11.48 -8.75
C HIS A 142 -3.48 11.41 -7.34
N ALA A 143 -4.26 11.01 -6.33
CA ALA A 143 -3.76 10.84 -4.96
C ALA A 143 -2.69 9.74 -4.86
N LEU A 144 -2.81 8.65 -5.61
CA LEU A 144 -1.80 7.59 -5.68
C LEU A 144 -0.49 8.08 -6.29
N TYR A 145 -0.53 8.91 -7.36
CA TYR A 145 0.66 9.55 -7.91
C TYR A 145 1.31 10.49 -6.89
N VAL A 146 0.52 11.31 -6.20
CA VAL A 146 1.03 12.21 -5.16
C VAL A 146 1.69 11.42 -4.04
N ALA A 147 1.05 10.36 -3.55
CA ALA A 147 1.63 9.49 -2.51
C ALA A 147 2.93 8.83 -2.98
N ALA A 148 3.01 8.42 -4.26
CA ALA A 148 4.21 7.87 -4.85
C ALA A 148 5.35 8.90 -4.89
N GLY A 149 5.06 10.15 -5.27
CA GLY A 149 6.02 11.24 -5.29
C GLY A 149 6.60 11.56 -3.91
N PHE A 150 5.76 11.65 -2.89
CA PHE A 150 6.23 11.80 -1.51
C PHE A 150 7.08 10.61 -1.05
N GLY A 151 6.71 9.40 -1.47
CA GLY A 151 7.48 8.20 -1.21
C GLY A 151 8.89 8.22 -1.83
N GLN A 152 9.10 8.94 -2.94
CA GLN A 152 10.43 9.11 -3.55
C GLN A 152 11.35 10.00 -2.73
N LEU A 153 10.79 10.98 -2.03
CA LEU A 153 11.54 11.94 -1.23
C LEU A 153 12.03 11.37 0.11
N TRP A 154 11.50 10.22 0.52
CA TRP A 154 11.93 9.61 1.76
C TRP A 154 13.43 9.35 1.71
N PRO A 155 14.25 9.93 2.63
CA PRO A 155 15.68 9.80 2.58
C PRO A 155 16.06 8.33 2.51
N ARG A 156 16.95 7.98 1.60
CA ARG A 156 17.73 6.73 1.72
C ARG A 156 18.70 6.94 2.90
N GLY A 157 18.12 7.16 4.10
CA GLY A 157 18.86 7.45 5.31
C GLY A 157 19.88 6.38 5.66
N PRO A 158 20.83 6.66 6.59
CA PRO A 158 21.74 5.66 7.08
C PRO A 158 20.92 4.46 7.51
N ARG A 159 21.28 3.29 7.02
CA ARG A 159 20.60 2.03 7.37
C ARG A 159 20.58 1.94 8.90
N TRP A 160 19.39 2.07 9.47
CA TRP A 160 19.21 1.69 10.85
C TRP A 160 19.79 0.28 10.99
N PRO A 161 20.63 -0.01 12.01
CA PRO A 161 21.16 -1.36 12.19
C PRO A 161 19.98 -2.32 12.31
N GLU A 162 19.76 -3.10 11.25
CA GLU A 162 18.62 -4.02 11.18
C GLU A 162 18.80 -5.12 12.23
N PRO A 163 17.78 -5.40 13.05
CA PRO A 163 17.73 -6.66 13.78
C PRO A 163 17.82 -7.78 12.74
N LYS A 164 18.77 -8.71 12.92
CA LYS A 164 19.03 -9.80 11.97
C LYS A 164 17.83 -10.69 11.62
N ALA A 165 16.68 -10.47 12.27
CA ALA A 165 15.44 -11.23 12.11
C ALA A 165 14.28 -10.45 11.42
N ALA A 166 14.41 -9.15 11.17
CA ALA A 166 13.36 -8.40 10.52
C ALA A 166 13.48 -8.48 9.00
N ALA A 167 12.40 -8.89 8.33
CA ALA A 167 12.30 -8.77 6.88
C ALA A 167 12.60 -7.31 6.51
N LYS A 168 13.64 -7.09 5.71
CA LYS A 168 14.11 -5.76 5.31
C LYS A 168 12.94 -4.93 4.79
N PRO A 169 12.62 -3.77 5.38
CA PRO A 169 11.70 -2.83 4.75
C PRO A 169 12.36 -2.37 3.45
N ARG A 170 11.98 -3.01 2.36
CA ARG A 170 12.48 -2.67 1.02
C ARG A 170 11.61 -1.54 0.52
N TRP A 171 12.06 -0.31 0.76
CA TRP A 171 11.51 0.84 0.08
C TRP A 171 11.70 0.66 -1.44
N VAL A 172 10.63 0.84 -2.17
CA VAL A 172 10.59 0.58 -3.61
C VAL A 172 10.16 1.86 -4.30
N PRO A 173 10.99 2.47 -5.16
CA PRO A 173 10.60 3.62 -5.98
C PRO A 173 9.35 3.29 -6.82
N PRO A 174 8.52 4.27 -7.25
CA PRO A 174 7.34 4.04 -8.08
C PRO A 174 7.61 3.17 -9.31
N ALA A 175 8.72 3.39 -10.00
CA ALA A 175 9.16 2.53 -11.11
C ALA A 175 9.43 1.07 -10.71
N ALA A 176 9.71 0.81 -9.44
CA ALA A 176 9.95 -0.53 -8.92
C ALA A 176 8.71 -1.13 -8.25
N TRP A 177 7.65 -0.36 -7.95
CA TRP A 177 6.34 -0.90 -7.60
C TRP A 177 5.82 -1.79 -8.75
N ARG A 178 6.07 -1.39 -9.99
CA ARG A 178 5.71 -2.12 -11.19
C ARG A 178 6.39 -3.48 -11.30
N ARG A 179 7.66 -3.59 -10.98
CA ARG A 179 8.40 -4.87 -11.03
C ARG A 179 8.02 -5.83 -9.91
N ARG A 180 7.42 -5.35 -8.81
CA ARG A 180 7.03 -6.22 -7.69
C ARG A 180 5.66 -6.85 -7.81
N LEU A 181 4.77 -6.33 -8.63
CA LEU A 181 3.51 -7.03 -8.91
C LEU A 181 3.77 -8.40 -9.59
N SER A 182 4.86 -8.53 -10.35
CA SER A 182 5.29 -9.83 -10.89
C SER A 182 5.83 -10.78 -9.81
N TRP A 183 6.25 -10.27 -8.66
CA TRP A 183 6.79 -11.09 -7.57
C TRP A 183 5.69 -11.58 -6.62
N THR A 184 4.67 -10.76 -6.35
CA THR A 184 3.51 -11.18 -5.55
C THR A 184 2.70 -12.29 -6.23
N SER A 185 2.63 -12.30 -7.56
CA SER A 185 1.97 -13.38 -8.30
C SER A 185 2.76 -14.70 -8.29
N ARG A 186 4.08 -14.66 -8.07
CA ARG A 186 4.94 -15.85 -8.01
C ARG A 186 5.09 -16.42 -6.59
N ALA A 187 4.93 -15.59 -5.55
CA ALA A 187 4.98 -16.04 -4.15
C ALA A 187 3.70 -16.77 -3.71
N ALA A 188 2.62 -16.66 -4.48
CA ALA A 188 1.35 -17.33 -4.21
C ALA A 188 1.26 -18.78 -4.78
N GLN A 189 2.34 -19.32 -5.35
CA GLN A 189 2.38 -20.75 -5.64
C GLN A 189 2.88 -21.50 -4.42
N PRO A 190 2.09 -22.40 -3.82
CA PRO A 190 2.57 -23.25 -2.74
C PRO A 190 3.67 -24.16 -3.30
N SER A 191 4.93 -23.88 -2.95
CA SER A 191 5.98 -24.88 -3.12
C SER A 191 5.66 -26.02 -2.16
N SER A 192 5.30 -27.17 -2.70
CA SER A 192 4.99 -28.41 -2.00
C SER A 192 6.25 -29.04 -1.40
N ALA A 193 6.87 -28.38 -0.44
CA ALA A 193 7.83 -29.01 0.48
C ALA A 193 7.93 -28.21 1.78
N PRO A 194 7.69 -28.80 2.94
CA PRO A 194 7.93 -28.14 4.20
C PRO A 194 9.44 -27.93 4.38
N ARG A 195 9.89 -26.66 4.44
CA ARG A 195 11.26 -26.37 4.86
C ARG A 195 11.36 -26.61 6.36
N PRO A 196 12.34 -27.39 6.83
CA PRO A 196 12.56 -27.58 8.26
C PRO A 196 12.97 -26.24 8.89
N LEU A 197 12.32 -25.90 9.99
CA LEU A 197 12.61 -24.71 10.79
C LEU A 197 14.02 -24.83 11.42
N PRO A 198 14.91 -23.82 11.29
CA PRO A 198 16.31 -23.94 11.70
C PRO A 198 16.56 -23.61 13.18
N TRP A 199 15.55 -23.63 14.07
CA TRP A 199 15.79 -23.37 15.50
C TRP A 199 15.02 -24.35 16.37
N ARG A 200 15.79 -25.22 16.96
CA ARG A 200 15.35 -25.98 18.13
C ARG A 200 15.64 -25.13 19.37
N LEU A 201 14.62 -24.75 20.11
CA LEU A 201 14.76 -24.38 21.51
C LEU A 201 15.25 -25.64 22.24
N ARG A 202 16.49 -25.61 22.78
CA ARG A 202 16.90 -26.51 23.85
C ARG A 202 16.43 -25.89 25.16
N ILE A 203 15.53 -26.59 25.84
CA ILE A 203 15.27 -26.41 27.27
C ILE A 203 16.43 -27.00 28.03
#